data_5f5018a9bcfca99d4504b3c17171fa7f
#
_entry.id   5f5018a9bcfca99d4504b3c17171fa7f
#
_cell.length_a   1.000
_cell.length_b   1.000
_cell.length_c   1.000
_cell.angle_alpha   90.00
_cell.angle_beta   90.00
_cell.angle_gamma   90.00
#
_symmetry.space_group_name_H-M   'P 1'
#
loop_
_entity.id
_entity.type
_entity.pdbx_description
1 polymer ?
#
loop_
_entity_poly.entity_id
_entity_poly.type
_entity_poly.pdbx_seq_one_letter_code
_entity_poly.pdbx_strand_id
1 'polypeptide(L)'
;MTRATFFSAFIFFLLVSASSCTSVPKGTFGHDIPKAPDYSNADNWAAVPDKKGNADAVPLADWSDVQGDAPVDVFYIHPTTYTGKAGQKEWNGRLEDTKLNANTDDYPIRYQASIFNGVGKVYAPRYRQAHLNCFYTHRTSDAVKALDLAYEDVSAAFQYYLDHYNQGRPFIIASHSQGTYHGKRLIHDYVDGKPLQKQFVVAYLAGLTVPADCFDHIQPCSTPDQTDCFCSWRTFREGYVPKKLHFPDTNIVVTNPVTWNATALSSTPE
;
A
#
# COMPACT_ATOMS: atom_id res chain seq x y z
N MET A 1 -55.98 6.80 -50.00
CA MET A 1 -55.09 5.70 -49.57
C MET A 1 -53.68 6.24 -49.58
N THR A 2 -53.20 6.76 -48.44
CA THR A 2 -51.87 7.38 -48.29
C THR A 2 -51.00 6.46 -47.41
N ARG A 3 -49.92 5.92 -47.99
CA ARG A 3 -48.97 5.08 -47.31
C ARG A 3 -48.02 5.97 -46.52
N ALA A 4 -47.97 5.79 -45.18
CA ALA A 4 -46.97 6.37 -44.32
C ALA A 4 -45.74 5.46 -44.29
N THR A 5 -44.61 6.01 -44.72
CA THR A 5 -43.28 5.38 -44.64
C THR A 5 -42.65 5.71 -43.26
N PHE A 6 -42.47 4.69 -42.43
CA PHE A 6 -41.72 4.78 -41.18
C PHE A 6 -40.23 4.74 -41.50
N PHE A 7 -39.53 5.82 -41.21
CA PHE A 7 -38.06 5.86 -41.16
C PHE A 7 -37.59 5.41 -39.76
N SER A 8 -37.07 4.19 -39.66
CA SER A 8 -36.37 3.72 -38.46
C SER A 8 -34.94 4.29 -38.43
N ALA A 9 -34.70 5.26 -37.58
CA ALA A 9 -33.34 5.73 -37.29
C ALA A 9 -32.67 4.75 -36.34
N PHE A 10 -31.71 3.98 -36.84
CA PHE A 10 -30.82 3.13 -36.05
C PHE A 10 -29.72 4.01 -35.42
N ILE A 11 -29.88 4.34 -34.14
CA ILE A 11 -28.81 5.03 -33.35
C ILE A 11 -27.80 3.98 -32.98
N PHE A 12 -26.63 4.01 -33.64
CA PHE A 12 -25.47 3.21 -33.31
C PHE A 12 -24.80 3.84 -32.08
N PHE A 13 -25.07 3.30 -30.91
CA PHE A 13 -24.35 3.68 -29.66
C PHE A 13 -22.96 3.06 -29.75
N LEU A 14 -21.96 3.85 -30.18
CA LEU A 14 -20.53 3.50 -30.01
C LEU A 14 -20.19 3.50 -28.51
N LEU A 15 -20.20 2.34 -27.91
CA LEU A 15 -19.57 2.11 -26.61
C LEU A 15 -18.06 2.28 -26.78
N VAL A 16 -17.56 3.48 -26.56
CA VAL A 16 -16.14 3.71 -26.35
C VAL A 16 -15.81 3.11 -24.99
N SER A 17 -15.35 1.88 -24.98
CA SER A 17 -14.68 1.28 -23.85
C SER A 17 -13.41 2.11 -23.61
N ALA A 18 -13.46 3.05 -22.66
CA ALA A 18 -12.30 3.73 -22.15
C ALA A 18 -11.46 2.67 -21.41
N SER A 19 -10.65 1.92 -22.17
CA SER A 19 -9.56 1.15 -21.59
C SER A 19 -8.63 2.16 -20.95
N SER A 20 -8.68 2.28 -19.63
CA SER A 20 -7.69 3.04 -18.86
C SER A 20 -6.35 2.30 -18.98
N CYS A 21 -5.69 2.45 -20.14
CA CYS A 21 -4.33 2.01 -20.32
C CYS A 21 -3.43 2.94 -19.52
N THR A 22 -3.03 2.53 -18.32
CA THR A 22 -1.91 3.16 -17.63
C THR A 22 -0.70 3.05 -18.55
N SER A 23 -0.18 4.17 -19.02
CA SER A 23 0.98 4.18 -19.93
C SER A 23 2.27 4.14 -19.12
N VAL A 24 3.24 3.34 -19.58
CA VAL A 24 4.61 3.36 -19.03
C VAL A 24 5.20 4.77 -19.24
N PRO A 25 5.92 5.34 -18.25
CA PRO A 25 6.59 6.62 -18.41
C PRO A 25 7.50 6.63 -19.64
N LYS A 26 7.45 7.69 -20.45
CA LYS A 26 8.24 7.79 -21.68
C LYS A 26 9.68 8.23 -21.44
N GLY A 27 9.95 8.94 -20.34
CA GLY A 27 11.31 9.36 -19.96
C GLY A 27 12.15 8.19 -19.46
N THR A 28 13.47 8.36 -19.42
CA THR A 28 14.38 7.52 -18.63
C THR A 28 14.34 7.96 -17.18
N PHE A 29 14.61 7.06 -16.25
CA PHE A 29 14.79 7.42 -14.85
C PHE A 29 15.94 8.45 -14.74
N GLY A 30 15.75 9.45 -13.91
CA GLY A 30 16.68 10.60 -13.78
C GLY A 30 16.19 11.84 -14.52
N HIS A 31 15.21 11.72 -15.42
CA HIS A 31 14.54 12.88 -15.96
C HIS A 31 13.57 13.43 -14.92
N ASP A 32 13.89 14.57 -14.36
CA ASP A 32 13.07 15.32 -13.41
C ASP A 32 12.73 14.52 -12.13
N ILE A 33 13.77 14.20 -11.34
CA ILE A 33 13.61 13.55 -10.02
C ILE A 33 12.96 14.55 -9.05
N PRO A 34 11.81 14.19 -8.42
CA PRO A 34 11.18 15.06 -7.44
C PRO A 34 12.07 15.31 -6.22
N LYS A 35 11.88 16.45 -5.55
CA LYS A 35 12.56 16.77 -4.29
C LYS A 35 12.22 15.72 -3.23
N ALA A 36 13.23 15.33 -2.43
CA ALA A 36 13.04 14.43 -1.30
C ALA A 36 12.14 15.07 -0.23
N PRO A 37 11.28 14.29 0.46
CA PRO A 37 10.47 14.77 1.57
C PRO A 37 11.34 15.18 2.76
N ASP A 38 10.90 16.20 3.47
CA ASP A 38 11.40 16.58 4.80
C ASP A 38 10.37 16.12 5.84
N TYR A 39 10.65 15.05 6.55
CA TYR A 39 9.71 14.47 7.51
C TYR A 39 9.57 15.23 8.82
N SER A 40 10.35 16.30 9.04
CA SER A 40 10.07 17.27 10.09
C SER A 40 8.82 18.11 9.81
N ASN A 41 8.41 18.18 8.52
CA ASN A 41 7.16 18.81 8.11
C ASN A 41 6.00 17.80 8.14
N ALA A 42 4.99 18.05 8.99
CA ALA A 42 3.79 17.21 9.11
C ALA A 42 2.98 17.07 7.80
N ASP A 43 3.15 17.96 6.82
CA ASP A 43 2.50 17.85 5.52
C ASP A 43 3.08 16.71 4.65
N ASN A 44 4.30 16.26 4.96
CA ASN A 44 4.91 15.10 4.33
C ASN A 44 4.48 13.76 4.98
N TRP A 45 3.47 13.83 5.84
CA TRP A 45 2.76 12.67 6.39
C TRP A 45 1.32 12.68 5.91
N ALA A 46 0.83 11.55 5.42
CA ALA A 46 -0.57 11.34 5.10
C ALA A 46 -1.40 11.11 6.37
N ALA A 47 -0.77 10.52 7.40
CA ALA A 47 -1.34 10.41 8.74
C ALA A 47 -0.25 10.49 9.80
N VAL A 48 -0.55 11.22 10.86
CA VAL A 48 0.10 11.20 12.19
C VAL A 48 -1.00 11.44 13.23
N PRO A 49 -0.91 10.89 14.45
CA PRO A 49 -2.01 10.91 15.44
C PRO A 49 -2.56 12.31 15.77
N ASP A 50 -1.69 13.32 15.77
CA ASP A 50 -2.06 14.70 16.11
C ASP A 50 -2.63 15.50 14.93
N LYS A 51 -2.68 14.90 13.73
CA LYS A 51 -3.19 15.53 12.50
C LYS A 51 -4.51 14.89 12.10
N LYS A 52 -5.62 15.65 12.24
CA LYS A 52 -6.94 15.19 11.77
C LYS A 52 -6.91 14.87 10.27
N GLY A 53 -7.42 13.68 9.93
CA GLY A 53 -7.41 13.21 8.55
C GLY A 53 -8.19 11.92 8.33
N ASN A 54 -7.97 11.33 7.17
CA ASN A 54 -8.71 10.14 6.75
C ASN A 54 -8.32 8.85 7.52
N ALA A 55 -7.20 8.85 8.21
CA ALA A 55 -6.82 7.75 9.11
C ALA A 55 -7.69 7.69 10.38
N ASP A 56 -8.40 8.76 10.73
CA ASP A 56 -9.29 8.82 11.88
C ASP A 56 -10.70 8.28 11.56
N ALA A 57 -10.95 7.87 10.32
CA ALA A 57 -12.25 7.37 9.91
C ALA A 57 -12.60 6.07 10.64
N VAL A 58 -13.80 5.98 11.17
CA VAL A 58 -14.32 4.78 11.83
C VAL A 58 -15.45 4.18 10.99
N PRO A 59 -15.55 2.83 10.90
CA PRO A 59 -16.51 2.18 10.01
C PRO A 59 -17.96 2.28 10.52
N LEU A 60 -18.16 2.40 11.83
CA LEU A 60 -19.46 2.43 12.47
C LEU A 60 -19.53 3.62 13.45
N ALA A 61 -20.74 4.15 13.65
CA ALA A 61 -20.96 5.34 14.48
C ALA A 61 -20.68 5.13 15.98
N ASP A 62 -20.72 3.89 16.45
CA ASP A 62 -20.44 3.49 17.83
C ASP A 62 -18.95 3.14 18.06
N TRP A 63 -18.14 3.17 17.02
CA TRP A 63 -16.69 2.99 17.13
C TRP A 63 -16.00 4.34 17.34
N SER A 64 -14.86 4.29 18.01
CA SER A 64 -14.05 5.48 18.31
C SER A 64 -12.65 5.34 17.79
N ASP A 65 -12.11 6.46 17.32
CA ASP A 65 -10.67 6.62 17.11
C ASP A 65 -10.00 6.72 18.49
N VAL A 66 -9.11 5.80 18.80
CA VAL A 66 -8.40 5.73 20.09
C VAL A 66 -6.91 6.03 19.97
N GLN A 67 -6.46 6.55 18.84
CA GLN A 67 -5.04 6.79 18.56
C GLN A 67 -4.33 7.61 19.67
N GLY A 68 -5.01 8.58 20.26
CA GLY A 68 -4.44 9.43 21.31
C GLY A 68 -3.82 8.65 22.47
N ASP A 69 -4.53 7.62 22.94
CA ASP A 69 -4.16 6.81 24.11
C ASP A 69 -3.62 5.42 23.76
N ALA A 70 -3.51 5.08 22.46
CA ALA A 70 -3.09 3.77 22.04
C ALA A 70 -1.65 3.44 22.48
N PRO A 71 -1.42 2.21 23.02
CA PRO A 71 -0.11 1.81 23.54
C PRO A 71 0.86 1.32 22.46
N VAL A 72 0.37 1.08 21.25
CA VAL A 72 1.14 0.56 20.12
C VAL A 72 1.10 1.55 18.95
N ASP A 73 2.18 1.59 18.18
CA ASP A 73 2.23 2.38 16.96
C ASP A 73 1.98 1.50 15.74
N VAL A 74 1.47 2.10 14.67
CA VAL A 74 1.32 1.46 13.36
C VAL A 74 2.03 2.31 12.32
N PHE A 75 3.12 1.82 11.79
CA PHE A 75 3.79 2.43 10.65
C PHE A 75 3.18 1.85 9.38
N TYR A 76 2.35 2.66 8.71
CA TYR A 76 1.61 2.24 7.53
C TYR A 76 2.26 2.74 6.24
N ILE A 77 2.60 1.80 5.33
CA ILE A 77 3.18 2.10 4.02
C ILE A 77 2.12 1.88 2.96
N HIS A 78 1.58 2.97 2.43
CA HIS A 78 0.46 2.94 1.49
C HIS A 78 0.87 2.38 0.11
N PRO A 79 -0.08 1.85 -0.70
CA PRO A 79 0.17 1.47 -2.09
C PRO A 79 0.44 2.71 -2.96
N THR A 80 0.96 2.49 -4.15
CA THR A 80 1.01 3.57 -5.13
C THR A 80 -0.38 3.88 -5.68
N THR A 81 -0.73 5.15 -5.67
CA THR A 81 -1.86 5.74 -6.39
C THR A 81 -1.40 6.49 -7.65
N TYR A 82 -0.09 6.46 -7.91
CA TYR A 82 0.54 7.12 -9.04
C TYR A 82 0.45 6.24 -10.29
N THR A 83 -0.63 6.39 -11.03
CA THR A 83 -0.91 5.67 -12.27
C THR A 83 -0.49 6.43 -13.51
N GLY A 84 -0.16 7.71 -13.36
CA GLY A 84 0.33 8.60 -14.40
C GLY A 84 -0.72 9.05 -15.42
N LYS A 85 -0.26 9.84 -16.38
CA LYS A 85 -1.04 10.34 -17.51
C LYS A 85 -0.41 9.89 -18.82
N ALA A 86 -1.19 9.84 -19.88
CA ALA A 86 -0.67 9.55 -21.21
C ALA A 86 0.45 10.54 -21.59
N GLY A 87 1.59 10.00 -22.00
CA GLY A 87 2.74 10.83 -22.42
C GLY A 87 3.66 11.30 -21.29
N GLN A 88 3.36 10.98 -20.05
CA GLN A 88 4.17 11.32 -18.88
C GLN A 88 5.59 10.75 -19.00
N LYS A 89 6.56 11.47 -18.44
CA LYS A 89 7.99 11.12 -18.48
C LYS A 89 8.51 10.65 -17.13
N GLU A 90 7.91 11.14 -16.04
CA GLU A 90 8.36 10.95 -14.67
C GLU A 90 8.02 9.55 -14.16
N TRP A 91 8.98 8.93 -13.49
CA TRP A 91 8.83 7.60 -12.86
C TRP A 91 8.35 7.65 -11.42
N ASN A 92 8.49 8.80 -10.76
CA ASN A 92 8.07 8.99 -9.37
C ASN A 92 7.11 10.17 -9.24
N GLY A 93 6.11 10.01 -8.38
CA GLY A 93 5.16 11.07 -8.04
C GLY A 93 5.81 12.19 -7.22
N ARG A 94 5.33 13.43 -7.42
CA ARG A 94 5.77 14.59 -6.63
C ARG A 94 4.92 14.72 -5.37
N LEU A 95 5.54 15.10 -4.26
CA LEU A 95 4.82 15.33 -3.00
C LEU A 95 3.91 16.57 -3.06
N GLU A 96 4.22 17.51 -3.95
CA GLU A 96 3.41 18.71 -4.19
C GLU A 96 2.17 18.44 -5.08
N ASP A 97 2.04 17.25 -5.65
CA ASP A 97 0.84 16.88 -6.44
C ASP A 97 -0.36 16.65 -5.50
N THR A 98 -1.14 17.71 -5.32
CA THR A 98 -2.32 17.70 -4.44
C THR A 98 -3.37 16.67 -4.85
N LYS A 99 -3.49 16.37 -6.17
CA LYS A 99 -4.42 15.35 -6.66
C LYS A 99 -3.93 13.94 -6.32
N LEU A 100 -2.64 13.69 -6.44
CA LEU A 100 -2.02 12.42 -6.04
C LEU A 100 -2.19 12.21 -4.53
N ASN A 101 -1.96 13.27 -3.74
CA ASN A 101 -2.13 13.22 -2.29
C ASN A 101 -3.59 12.97 -1.91
N ALA A 102 -4.55 13.67 -2.52
CA ALA A 102 -5.98 13.42 -2.30
C ALA A 102 -6.39 11.98 -2.62
N ASN A 103 -5.91 11.43 -3.75
CA ASN A 103 -6.17 10.02 -4.07
C ASN A 103 -5.58 9.07 -3.01
N THR A 104 -4.41 9.39 -2.47
CA THR A 104 -3.80 8.60 -1.38
C THR A 104 -4.62 8.70 -0.10
N ASP A 105 -5.05 9.90 0.26
CA ASP A 105 -5.82 10.15 1.48
C ASP A 105 -7.23 9.53 1.40
N ASP A 106 -7.94 9.70 0.27
CA ASP A 106 -9.33 9.28 0.11
C ASP A 106 -9.50 7.77 -0.07
N TYR A 107 -8.44 7.06 -0.48
CA TYR A 107 -8.53 5.62 -0.69
C TYR A 107 -7.63 4.83 0.29
N PRO A 108 -6.32 4.67 0.12
CA PRO A 108 -5.55 3.80 0.99
C PRO A 108 -5.49 4.29 2.45
N ILE A 109 -5.41 5.60 2.70
CA ILE A 109 -5.42 6.07 4.09
C ILE A 109 -6.79 5.84 4.72
N ARG A 110 -7.87 6.23 4.02
CA ARG A 110 -9.23 6.11 4.53
C ARG A 110 -9.71 4.69 4.73
N TYR A 111 -9.32 3.74 3.86
CA TYR A 111 -9.89 2.39 3.85
C TYR A 111 -8.92 1.29 4.26
N GLN A 112 -7.65 1.61 4.47
CA GLN A 112 -6.64 0.63 4.85
C GLN A 112 -5.89 1.07 6.12
N ALA A 113 -5.38 2.30 6.19
CA ALA A 113 -4.68 2.77 7.38
C ALA A 113 -5.63 2.96 8.56
N SER A 114 -6.86 3.46 8.31
CA SER A 114 -7.86 3.72 9.35
C SER A 114 -8.31 2.47 10.12
N ILE A 115 -8.17 1.27 9.55
CA ILE A 115 -8.54 0.02 10.26
C ILE A 115 -7.73 -0.19 11.54
N PHE A 116 -6.61 0.51 11.68
CA PHE A 116 -5.73 0.41 12.84
C PHE A 116 -5.99 1.47 13.91
N ASN A 117 -6.82 2.48 13.65
CA ASN A 117 -7.05 3.59 14.58
C ASN A 117 -7.78 3.19 15.87
N GLY A 118 -8.43 2.02 15.87
CA GLY A 118 -9.03 1.41 17.04
C GLY A 118 -8.04 0.67 17.96
N VAL A 119 -6.78 0.52 17.56
CA VAL A 119 -5.77 -0.26 18.30
C VAL A 119 -4.42 0.43 18.41
N GLY A 120 -4.07 1.36 17.52
CA GLY A 120 -2.72 1.94 17.45
C GLY A 120 -2.69 3.36 16.93
N LYS A 121 -1.56 4.04 17.20
CA LYS A 121 -1.20 5.36 16.66
C LYS A 121 -0.73 5.20 15.22
N VAL A 122 -1.45 5.74 14.25
CA VAL A 122 -1.16 5.55 12.81
C VAL A 122 -0.21 6.61 12.30
N TYR A 123 0.93 6.16 11.78
CA TYR A 123 1.94 6.96 11.11
C TYR A 123 2.07 6.49 9.66
N ALA A 124 1.69 7.32 8.71
CA ALA A 124 1.74 7.02 7.29
C ALA A 124 2.51 8.12 6.53
N PRO A 125 3.75 7.87 6.10
CA PRO A 125 4.51 8.86 5.35
C PRO A 125 3.98 9.04 3.94
N ARG A 126 4.07 10.26 3.39
CA ARG A 126 4.07 10.48 1.95
C ARG A 126 5.47 10.21 1.43
N TYR A 127 5.57 9.54 0.32
CA TYR A 127 6.85 9.24 -0.32
C TYR A 127 6.75 9.44 -1.83
N ARG A 128 7.86 9.60 -2.53
CA ARG A 128 7.91 9.72 -3.98
C ARG A 128 7.50 8.39 -4.63
N GLN A 129 6.18 8.12 -4.63
CA GLN A 129 5.60 6.86 -5.12
C GLN A 129 6.14 6.52 -6.49
N ALA A 130 6.66 5.31 -6.69
CA ALA A 130 7.00 4.83 -8.01
C ALA A 130 5.73 4.58 -8.84
N HIS A 131 5.82 4.84 -10.13
CA HIS A 131 4.70 4.64 -11.05
C HIS A 131 4.22 3.19 -11.04
N LEU A 132 2.90 2.96 -11.09
CA LEU A 132 2.32 1.61 -11.06
C LEU A 132 2.94 0.66 -12.09
N ASN A 133 3.28 1.17 -13.27
CA ASN A 133 3.90 0.36 -14.32
C ASN A 133 5.33 -0.11 -14.00
N CYS A 134 5.96 0.29 -12.90
CA CYS A 134 7.22 -0.31 -12.43
C CYS A 134 7.10 -1.82 -12.22
N PHE A 135 5.90 -2.30 -11.90
CA PHE A 135 5.63 -3.74 -11.70
C PHE A 135 5.30 -4.51 -12.99
N TYR A 136 5.14 -3.83 -14.12
CA TYR A 136 4.64 -4.45 -15.37
C TYR A 136 5.47 -4.13 -16.61
N THR A 137 6.45 -3.25 -16.50
CA THR A 137 7.26 -2.78 -17.63
C THR A 137 8.42 -3.71 -17.93
N HIS A 138 8.86 -3.73 -19.20
CA HIS A 138 10.12 -4.33 -19.60
C HIS A 138 11.32 -3.39 -19.38
N ARG A 139 11.10 -2.14 -18.99
CA ARG A 139 12.15 -1.16 -18.65
C ARG A 139 12.60 -1.36 -17.19
N THR A 140 13.13 -2.53 -16.91
CA THR A 140 13.45 -2.98 -15.53
C THR A 140 14.44 -2.06 -14.82
N SER A 141 15.46 -1.55 -15.52
CA SER A 141 16.45 -0.65 -14.91
C SER A 141 15.83 0.66 -14.41
N ASP A 142 14.93 1.27 -15.19
CA ASP A 142 14.23 2.49 -14.76
C ASP A 142 13.26 2.20 -13.61
N ALA A 143 12.55 1.07 -13.70
CA ALA A 143 11.59 0.65 -12.68
C ALA A 143 12.26 0.38 -11.32
N VAL A 144 13.39 -0.34 -11.31
CA VAL A 144 14.16 -0.62 -10.09
C VAL A 144 14.63 0.69 -9.44
N LYS A 145 15.22 1.59 -10.22
CA LYS A 145 15.68 2.89 -9.70
C LYS A 145 14.54 3.73 -9.13
N ALA A 146 13.36 3.70 -9.76
CA ALA A 146 12.19 4.40 -9.25
C ALA A 146 11.67 3.81 -7.93
N LEU A 147 11.69 2.48 -7.82
CA LEU A 147 11.34 1.79 -6.56
C LEU A 147 12.39 2.02 -5.47
N ASP A 148 13.68 2.04 -5.82
CA ASP A 148 14.74 2.38 -4.86
C ASP A 148 14.61 3.80 -4.32
N LEU A 149 14.33 4.78 -5.20
CA LEU A 149 14.07 6.15 -4.78
C LEU A 149 12.86 6.27 -3.83
N ALA A 150 11.79 5.52 -4.11
CA ALA A 150 10.63 5.46 -3.23
C ALA A 150 10.96 4.81 -1.88
N TYR A 151 11.81 3.78 -1.88
CA TYR A 151 12.28 3.14 -0.66
C TYR A 151 13.18 4.04 0.19
N GLU A 152 14.05 4.83 -0.42
CA GLU A 152 14.86 5.83 0.30
C GLU A 152 13.98 6.75 1.16
N ASP A 153 12.85 7.21 0.61
CA ASP A 153 11.90 8.04 1.35
C ASP A 153 11.23 7.27 2.49
N VAL A 154 10.76 6.05 2.23
CA VAL A 154 10.13 5.20 3.26
C VAL A 154 11.11 4.91 4.41
N SER A 155 12.36 4.61 4.09
CA SER A 155 13.43 4.38 5.05
C SER A 155 13.73 5.64 5.89
N ALA A 156 13.82 6.80 5.23
CA ALA A 156 14.04 8.08 5.91
C ALA A 156 12.86 8.46 6.83
N ALA A 157 11.62 8.19 6.38
CA ALA A 157 10.43 8.38 7.20
C ALA A 157 10.42 7.47 8.43
N PHE A 158 10.79 6.22 8.26
CA PHE A 158 10.84 5.26 9.37
C PHE A 158 11.91 5.65 10.39
N GLN A 159 13.08 6.07 9.93
CA GLN A 159 14.11 6.58 10.82
C GLN A 159 13.64 7.82 11.59
N TYR A 160 13.01 8.78 10.89
CA TYR A 160 12.43 9.96 11.54
C TYR A 160 11.35 9.59 12.56
N TYR A 161 10.48 8.62 12.23
CA TYR A 161 9.47 8.09 13.13
C TYR A 161 10.12 7.50 14.42
N LEU A 162 11.15 6.67 14.27
CA LEU A 162 11.85 6.10 15.42
C LEU A 162 12.48 7.16 16.32
N ASP A 163 13.10 8.19 15.74
CA ASP A 163 13.84 9.22 16.46
C ASP A 163 12.92 10.23 17.15
N HIS A 164 11.73 10.51 16.60
CA HIS A 164 10.88 11.63 17.02
C HIS A 164 9.50 11.24 17.54
N TYR A 165 8.94 10.12 17.08
CA TYR A 165 7.55 9.75 17.38
C TYR A 165 7.43 8.49 18.23
N ASN A 166 8.18 7.44 17.96
CA ASN A 166 7.97 6.12 18.56
C ASN A 166 8.20 6.08 20.09
N GLN A 167 9.24 6.73 20.60
CA GLN A 167 9.55 6.79 22.04
C GLN A 167 9.67 5.39 22.69
N GLY A 168 10.12 4.39 21.94
CA GLY A 168 10.29 3.01 22.43
C GLY A 168 9.00 2.19 22.56
N ARG A 169 7.86 2.69 22.06
CA ARG A 169 6.62 1.90 22.04
C ARG A 169 6.73 0.69 21.13
N PRO A 170 6.01 -0.40 21.43
CA PRO A 170 5.79 -1.48 20.46
C PRO A 170 5.18 -0.95 19.16
N PHE A 171 5.54 -1.56 18.04
CA PHE A 171 5.02 -1.12 16.74
C PHE A 171 4.64 -2.26 15.79
N ILE A 172 3.69 -1.95 14.93
CA ILE A 172 3.21 -2.77 13.82
C ILE A 172 3.72 -2.13 12.52
N ILE A 173 4.16 -2.94 11.57
CA ILE A 173 4.37 -2.51 10.18
C ILE A 173 3.21 -3.02 9.34
N ALA A 174 2.41 -2.10 8.80
CA ALA A 174 1.30 -2.46 7.92
C ALA A 174 1.52 -1.88 6.52
N SER A 175 1.18 -2.63 5.48
CA SER A 175 1.49 -2.23 4.12
C SER A 175 0.59 -2.88 3.08
N HIS A 176 0.45 -2.22 1.92
CA HIS A 176 -0.27 -2.79 0.79
C HIS A 176 0.44 -2.53 -0.55
N SER A 177 0.48 -3.53 -1.43
CA SER A 177 0.98 -3.43 -2.81
C SER A 177 2.42 -2.87 -2.87
N GLN A 178 2.66 -1.70 -3.50
CA GLN A 178 3.99 -1.06 -3.50
C GLN A 178 4.50 -0.83 -2.07
N GLY A 179 3.62 -0.48 -1.12
CA GLY A 179 3.97 -0.41 0.30
C GLY A 179 4.54 -1.72 0.83
N THR A 180 3.98 -2.86 0.42
CA THR A 180 4.50 -4.19 0.81
C THR A 180 5.87 -4.48 0.18
N TYR A 181 6.09 -4.02 -1.05
CA TYR A 181 7.42 -4.11 -1.67
C TYR A 181 8.50 -3.41 -0.80
N HIS A 182 8.18 -2.21 -0.32
CA HIS A 182 9.07 -1.45 0.57
C HIS A 182 9.08 -2.00 2.00
N GLY A 183 7.94 -2.43 2.52
CA GLY A 183 7.79 -2.97 3.87
C GLY A 183 8.64 -4.21 4.11
N LYS A 184 8.74 -5.12 3.14
CA LYS A 184 9.65 -6.26 3.22
C LYS A 184 11.10 -5.83 3.40
N ARG A 185 11.56 -4.89 2.58
CA ARG A 185 12.91 -4.35 2.68
C ARG A 185 13.14 -3.60 4.00
N LEU A 186 12.15 -2.84 4.45
CA LEU A 186 12.21 -2.11 5.71
C LEU A 186 12.38 -3.06 6.90
N ILE A 187 11.61 -4.14 6.94
CA ILE A 187 11.70 -5.16 8.00
C ILE A 187 13.09 -5.80 7.97
N HIS A 188 13.58 -6.19 6.80
CA HIS A 188 14.91 -6.74 6.65
C HIS A 188 16.01 -5.76 7.11
N ASP A 189 15.91 -4.48 6.74
CA ASP A 189 16.94 -3.49 7.01
C ASP A 189 16.94 -3.01 8.47
N TYR A 190 15.80 -2.99 9.17
CA TYR A 190 15.66 -2.39 10.50
C TYR A 190 15.25 -3.36 11.60
N VAL A 191 14.56 -4.46 11.29
CA VAL A 191 13.90 -5.30 12.31
C VAL A 191 14.48 -6.70 12.39
N ASP A 192 14.51 -7.42 11.27
CA ASP A 192 14.85 -8.85 11.23
C ASP A 192 16.27 -9.12 11.76
N GLY A 193 16.36 -9.82 12.89
CA GLY A 193 17.62 -10.10 13.58
C GLY A 193 18.28 -8.91 14.24
N LYS A 194 17.60 -7.75 14.36
CA LYS A 194 18.17 -6.51 14.90
C LYS A 194 17.59 -6.15 16.27
N PRO A 195 18.24 -5.26 17.04
CA PRO A 195 17.75 -4.87 18.37
C PRO A 195 16.30 -4.35 18.38
N LEU A 196 15.86 -3.71 17.29
CA LEU A 196 14.53 -3.15 17.13
C LEU A 196 13.43 -4.24 17.08
N GLN A 197 13.76 -5.49 16.73
CA GLN A 197 12.84 -6.61 16.73
C GLN A 197 12.14 -6.82 18.08
N LYS A 198 12.78 -6.42 19.20
CA LYS A 198 12.19 -6.51 20.55
C LYS A 198 10.94 -5.63 20.74
N GLN A 199 10.76 -4.62 19.89
CA GLN A 199 9.60 -3.73 19.90
C GLN A 199 8.60 -4.09 18.79
N PHE A 200 8.98 -4.98 17.88
CA PHE A 200 8.14 -5.36 16.75
C PHE A 200 7.02 -6.30 17.19
N VAL A 201 5.80 -5.95 16.85
CA VAL A 201 4.61 -6.74 17.18
C VAL A 201 4.27 -7.70 16.03
N VAL A 202 3.97 -7.17 14.87
CA VAL A 202 3.57 -7.96 13.69
C VAL A 202 3.73 -7.14 12.42
N ALA A 203 3.93 -7.83 11.28
CA ALA A 203 3.78 -7.19 9.97
C ALA A 203 2.53 -7.69 9.23
N TYR A 204 1.78 -6.75 8.66
CA TYR A 204 0.71 -7.01 7.70
C TYR A 204 1.20 -6.63 6.28
N LEU A 205 1.55 -7.64 5.48
CA LEU A 205 2.15 -7.49 4.16
C LEU A 205 1.13 -7.89 3.07
N ALA A 206 0.20 -6.98 2.78
CA ALA A 206 -0.91 -7.26 1.88
C ALA A 206 -0.61 -6.91 0.41
N GLY A 207 -1.28 -7.60 -0.53
CA GLY A 207 -1.34 -7.24 -1.95
C GLY A 207 -0.18 -7.69 -2.83
N LEU A 208 0.89 -8.24 -2.25
CA LEU A 208 1.99 -8.90 -2.96
C LEU A 208 2.23 -10.31 -2.42
N THR A 209 2.94 -11.13 -3.18
CA THR A 209 3.41 -12.42 -2.70
C THR A 209 4.59 -12.23 -1.75
N VAL A 210 4.55 -12.94 -0.62
CA VAL A 210 5.64 -12.96 0.36
C VAL A 210 6.00 -14.43 0.62
N PRO A 211 7.23 -14.86 0.29
CA PRO A 211 7.70 -16.19 0.63
C PRO A 211 7.78 -16.41 2.14
N ALA A 212 7.61 -17.65 2.58
CA ALA A 212 7.70 -18.00 4.01
C ALA A 212 9.10 -17.77 4.60
N ASP A 213 10.11 -17.88 3.76
CA ASP A 213 11.52 -17.64 4.03
C ASP A 213 11.99 -16.22 3.64
N CYS A 214 11.05 -15.25 3.61
CA CYS A 214 11.36 -13.86 3.26
C CYS A 214 12.30 -13.18 4.29
N PHE A 215 12.28 -13.66 5.53
CA PHE A 215 13.08 -13.15 6.65
C PHE A 215 13.83 -14.30 7.33
N ASP A 216 14.98 -13.99 7.95
CA ASP A 216 15.83 -14.98 8.60
C ASP A 216 15.32 -15.37 9.98
N HIS A 217 14.73 -14.42 10.74
CA HIS A 217 14.32 -14.58 12.14
C HIS A 217 12.80 -14.47 12.30
N ILE A 218 12.14 -13.61 11.55
CA ILE A 218 10.68 -13.37 11.64
C ILE A 218 9.94 -14.41 10.80
N GLN A 219 9.07 -15.19 11.45
CA GLN A 219 8.33 -16.29 10.81
C GLN A 219 6.90 -15.88 10.45
N PRO A 220 6.22 -16.58 9.52
CA PRO A 220 4.79 -16.41 9.30
C PRO A 220 3.98 -16.64 10.59
N CYS A 221 3.00 -15.79 10.84
CA CYS A 221 2.08 -15.99 11.98
C CYS A 221 1.22 -17.23 11.78
N SER A 222 1.01 -17.99 12.85
CA SER A 222 0.21 -19.21 12.88
C SER A 222 -1.06 -19.11 13.75
N THR A 223 -1.12 -18.11 14.65
CA THR A 223 -2.26 -17.85 15.54
C THR A 223 -2.53 -16.35 15.65
N PRO A 224 -3.75 -15.92 16.02
CA PRO A 224 -4.12 -14.50 16.10
C PRO A 224 -3.41 -13.71 17.21
N ASP A 225 -2.93 -14.37 18.23
CA ASP A 225 -2.26 -13.79 19.39
C ASP A 225 -0.72 -13.82 19.30
N GLN A 226 -0.19 -14.35 18.20
CA GLN A 226 1.25 -14.43 18.00
C GLN A 226 1.84 -13.04 17.65
N THR A 227 2.95 -12.73 18.29
CA THR A 227 3.78 -11.56 18.00
C THR A 227 5.10 -11.97 17.37
N ASP A 228 5.90 -10.99 16.91
CA ASP A 228 7.19 -11.21 16.25
C ASP A 228 7.06 -12.12 15.01
N CYS A 229 6.01 -11.86 14.20
CA CYS A 229 5.67 -12.65 13.03
C CYS A 229 5.09 -11.78 11.91
N PHE A 230 4.83 -12.34 10.74
CA PHE A 230 4.18 -11.61 9.65
C PHE A 230 3.01 -12.36 9.05
N CYS A 231 2.01 -11.61 8.59
CA CYS A 231 0.88 -12.08 7.80
C CYS A 231 0.99 -11.57 6.37
N SER A 232 0.60 -12.37 5.41
CA SER A 232 0.52 -11.94 4.02
C SER A 232 -0.70 -12.53 3.34
N TRP A 233 -1.35 -11.73 2.50
CA TRP A 233 -2.45 -12.19 1.66
C TRP A 233 -2.62 -11.32 0.43
N ARG A 234 -3.36 -11.85 -0.54
CA ARG A 234 -3.83 -11.13 -1.72
C ARG A 234 -5.31 -11.43 -1.91
N THR A 235 -6.07 -10.41 -2.30
CA THR A 235 -7.51 -10.56 -2.51
C THR A 235 -7.82 -10.49 -3.99
N PHE A 236 -8.58 -11.47 -4.47
CA PHE A 236 -9.11 -11.54 -5.82
C PHE A 236 -10.60 -11.82 -5.79
N ARG A 237 -11.29 -11.42 -6.84
CA ARG A 237 -12.68 -11.81 -7.04
C ARG A 237 -12.76 -13.34 -7.12
N GLU A 238 -13.75 -13.94 -6.49
CA GLU A 238 -14.03 -15.37 -6.58
C GLU A 238 -14.10 -15.84 -8.05
N GLY A 239 -13.46 -16.97 -8.33
CA GLY A 239 -13.36 -17.53 -9.69
C GLY A 239 -12.41 -16.79 -10.64
N TYR A 240 -11.75 -15.71 -10.19
CA TYR A 240 -10.80 -14.98 -11.01
C TYR A 240 -9.36 -15.39 -10.69
N VAL A 241 -8.67 -15.97 -11.69
CA VAL A 241 -7.24 -16.26 -11.63
C VAL A 241 -6.50 -15.25 -12.53
N PRO A 242 -5.66 -14.37 -11.98
CA PRO A 242 -4.94 -13.38 -12.77
C PRO A 242 -3.98 -14.03 -13.75
N LYS A 243 -4.15 -13.78 -15.04
CA LYS A 243 -3.34 -14.40 -16.12
C LYS A 243 -1.85 -14.06 -16.08
N LYS A 244 -1.47 -12.97 -15.43
CA LYS A 244 -0.09 -12.45 -15.40
C LYS A 244 0.64 -12.65 -14.06
N LEU A 245 -0.02 -13.30 -13.12
CA LEU A 245 0.61 -13.58 -11.85
C LEU A 245 1.21 -14.98 -11.94
N HIS A 246 2.48 -15.05 -12.26
CA HIS A 246 3.23 -16.25 -11.98
C HIS A 246 3.18 -16.47 -10.46
N PHE A 247 2.67 -17.62 -10.08
CA PHE A 247 2.87 -18.19 -8.75
C PHE A 247 4.05 -19.15 -8.86
N PRO A 248 5.28 -18.65 -8.86
CA PRO A 248 6.43 -19.52 -9.16
C PRO A 248 6.67 -20.54 -8.08
N ASP A 249 6.13 -20.35 -6.86
CA ASP A 249 6.50 -21.14 -5.70
C ASP A 249 5.34 -21.54 -4.82
N THR A 250 5.41 -22.77 -4.33
CA THR A 250 4.55 -23.36 -3.31
C THR A 250 4.83 -22.81 -1.90
N ASN A 251 5.87 -21.98 -1.73
CA ASN A 251 6.32 -21.45 -0.44
C ASN A 251 5.82 -20.01 -0.17
N ILE A 252 4.64 -19.67 -0.67
CA ILE A 252 4.05 -18.34 -0.46
C ILE A 252 3.14 -18.37 0.76
N VAL A 253 3.31 -17.39 1.65
CA VAL A 253 2.42 -17.21 2.81
C VAL A 253 1.08 -16.66 2.36
N VAL A 254 0.01 -17.33 2.77
CA VAL A 254 -1.36 -16.86 2.64
C VAL A 254 -2.03 -17.01 4.02
N THR A 255 -2.15 -15.90 4.72
CA THR A 255 -2.84 -15.85 6.01
C THR A 255 -4.24 -15.28 5.79
N ASN A 256 -5.28 -16.00 6.13
CA ASN A 256 -6.61 -15.41 6.22
C ASN A 256 -6.69 -14.62 7.54
N PRO A 257 -6.79 -13.28 7.52
CA PRO A 257 -6.71 -12.46 8.73
C PRO A 257 -7.96 -12.56 9.62
N VAL A 258 -9.01 -13.26 9.17
CA VAL A 258 -10.23 -13.48 9.94
C VAL A 258 -10.19 -14.83 10.65
N THR A 259 -9.80 -15.88 9.93
CA THR A 259 -9.81 -17.26 10.46
C THR A 259 -8.45 -17.74 10.95
N TRP A 260 -7.38 -17.04 10.59
CA TRP A 260 -5.97 -17.43 10.82
C TRP A 260 -5.62 -18.80 10.24
N ASN A 261 -6.44 -19.29 9.32
CA ASN A 261 -6.25 -20.57 8.66
C ASN A 261 -5.70 -20.35 7.24
N ALA A 262 -4.48 -20.83 7.00
CA ALA A 262 -3.83 -20.72 5.69
C ALA A 262 -4.52 -21.57 4.60
N THR A 263 -5.38 -22.52 4.95
CA THR A 263 -6.11 -23.38 4.01
C THR A 263 -7.52 -22.88 3.68
N ALA A 264 -8.05 -21.91 4.43
CA ALA A 264 -9.36 -21.34 4.17
C ALA A 264 -9.28 -20.32 3.01
N LEU A 265 -9.90 -20.64 1.88
CA LEU A 265 -9.88 -19.81 0.68
C LEU A 265 -10.74 -18.54 0.81
N SER A 266 -11.74 -18.54 1.66
CA SER A 266 -12.60 -17.38 1.93
C SER A 266 -13.22 -17.48 3.33
N SER A 267 -13.54 -16.33 3.92
CA SER A 267 -14.43 -16.21 5.07
C SER A 267 -15.56 -15.27 4.69
N THR A 268 -16.81 -15.64 4.99
CA THR A 268 -17.92 -14.71 4.98
C THR A 268 -17.80 -13.82 6.21
N PRO A 269 -17.97 -12.49 6.10
CA PRO A 269 -18.17 -11.64 7.26
C PRO A 269 -19.41 -12.14 8.03
N GLU A 270 -19.29 -12.32 9.34
CA GLU A 270 -20.45 -12.52 10.23
C GLU A 270 -21.20 -11.22 10.44
#